data_264b025e79f0b51d8a980c4a92a2bc3a
#
_entry.id   264b025e79f0b51d8a980c4a92a2bc3a
#
_cell.length_a   1.000
_cell.length_b   1.000
_cell.length_c   1.000
_cell.angle_alpha   90.00
_cell.angle_beta   90.00
_cell.angle_gamma   90.00
#
_symmetry.space_group_name_H-M   'P 1'
#
loop_
_entity.id
_entity.type
_entity.pdbx_description
1 polymer ?
#
loop_
_entity_poly.entity_id
_entity_poly.type
_entity_poly.pdbx_seq_one_letter_code
_entity_poly.pdbx_strand_id
1 'polypeptide(L)'
;MIYLDNAATSFPKPARVVDAMTEFAREIGANPGRSGHRLSVEAGRTIYDAREALASLFKIRDPLRVIFTANATVGLNQALLGLLSAGDRVVTSGMEHNS
;
A
#
# COMPACT_ATOMS: atom_id res chain seq x y z
N MET A 1 -22.22 -11.38 14.37
CA MET A 1 -21.71 -11.98 13.11
C MET A 1 -20.25 -12.35 13.31
N ILE A 2 -19.84 -13.55 12.95
CA ILE A 2 -18.42 -13.97 12.97
C ILE A 2 -17.91 -13.82 11.54
N TYR A 3 -16.83 -13.02 11.35
CA TYR A 3 -16.21 -12.81 10.05
C TYR A 3 -14.82 -13.46 10.03
N LEU A 4 -14.61 -14.42 9.15
CA LEU A 4 -13.40 -15.24 9.09
C LEU A 4 -12.56 -15.02 7.83
N ASP A 5 -12.90 -14.02 7.02
CA ASP A 5 -12.23 -13.73 5.74
C ASP A 5 -11.40 -12.43 5.77
N ASN A 6 -10.76 -12.16 6.90
CA ASN A 6 -9.90 -10.96 7.05
C ASN A 6 -8.66 -10.97 6.13
N ALA A 7 -8.28 -12.13 5.61
CA ALA A 7 -7.18 -12.24 4.66
C ALA A 7 -7.52 -11.55 3.31
N ALA A 8 -8.78 -11.66 2.87
CA ALA A 8 -9.24 -10.98 1.67
C ALA A 8 -9.44 -9.47 1.90
N THR A 9 -10.11 -9.10 2.99
CA THR A 9 -10.27 -7.71 3.42
C THR A 9 -10.66 -7.65 4.90
N SER A 10 -10.17 -6.64 5.61
CA SER A 10 -10.51 -6.44 7.01
C SER A 10 -11.97 -6.00 7.18
N PHE A 11 -12.73 -6.70 8.03
CA PHE A 11 -14.08 -6.33 8.42
C PHE A 11 -14.37 -6.71 9.88
N PRO A 12 -14.97 -5.82 10.69
CA PRO A 12 -15.26 -4.41 10.38
C PRO A 12 -13.97 -3.60 10.23
N LYS A 13 -14.00 -2.58 9.39
CA LYS A 13 -12.88 -1.64 9.29
C LYS A 13 -12.81 -0.79 10.56
N PRO A 14 -11.60 -0.54 11.11
CA PRO A 14 -11.46 0.40 12.22
C PRO A 14 -12.05 1.77 11.86
N ALA A 15 -12.80 2.37 12.80
CA ALA A 15 -13.45 3.67 12.56
C ALA A 15 -12.46 4.72 12.07
N ARG A 16 -11.27 4.79 12.67
CA ARG A 16 -10.20 5.72 12.25
C ARG A 16 -9.81 5.62 10.78
N VAL A 17 -9.91 4.44 10.17
CA VAL A 17 -9.61 4.26 8.73
C VAL A 17 -10.67 4.95 7.89
N VAL A 18 -11.95 4.74 8.23
CA VAL A 18 -13.07 5.35 7.52
C VAL A 18 -13.06 6.87 7.69
N ASP A 19 -12.80 7.33 8.91
CA ASP A 19 -12.72 8.76 9.24
C ASP A 19 -11.61 9.45 8.44
N ALA A 20 -10.40 8.89 8.44
CA ALA A 20 -9.26 9.43 7.70
C ALA A 20 -9.50 9.47 6.19
N MET A 21 -10.13 8.44 5.62
CA MET A 21 -10.49 8.42 4.20
C MET A 21 -11.52 9.52 3.87
N THR A 22 -12.51 9.70 4.75
CA THR A 22 -13.56 10.70 4.58
C THR A 22 -12.99 12.11 4.70
N GLU A 23 -12.15 12.35 5.71
CA GLU A 23 -11.47 13.63 5.92
C GLU A 23 -10.59 13.99 4.72
N PHE A 24 -9.74 13.06 4.27
CA PHE A 24 -8.92 13.26 3.08
C PHE A 24 -9.76 13.63 1.85
N ALA A 25 -10.85 12.91 1.61
CA ALA A 25 -11.70 13.16 0.44
C ALA A 25 -12.39 14.53 0.50
N ARG A 26 -12.75 15.01 1.69
CA ARG A 26 -13.46 16.29 1.88
C ARG A 26 -12.52 17.49 1.90
N GLU A 27 -11.39 17.37 2.59
CA GLU A 27 -10.54 18.51 2.93
C GLU A 27 -9.33 18.66 2.00
N ILE A 28 -8.82 17.57 1.46
CA ILE A 28 -7.62 17.55 0.64
C ILE A 28 -7.95 17.19 -0.81
N GLY A 29 -8.38 15.96 -1.08
CA GLY A 29 -8.87 15.45 -2.36
C GLY A 29 -8.01 15.72 -3.60
N ALA A 30 -6.77 16.22 -3.42
CA ALA A 30 -5.90 16.64 -4.50
C ALA A 30 -4.95 15.51 -4.95
N ASN A 31 -4.48 15.63 -6.20
CA ASN A 31 -3.52 14.69 -6.75
C ASN A 31 -2.11 14.97 -6.16
N PRO A 32 -1.49 14.01 -5.48
CA PRO A 32 -0.14 14.18 -4.94
C PRO A 32 0.90 14.28 -6.07
N GLY A 33 1.88 15.18 -5.91
CA GLY A 33 3.07 15.23 -6.77
C GLY A 33 2.89 15.89 -8.13
N ARG A 34 1.70 16.40 -8.49
CA ARG A 34 1.48 17.06 -9.79
C ARG A 34 1.57 18.57 -9.76
N SER A 35 1.60 19.18 -8.60
CA SER A 35 1.55 20.64 -8.47
C SER A 35 2.17 21.06 -7.13
N GLY A 36 2.65 22.30 -7.07
CA GLY A 36 3.18 22.90 -5.86
C GLY A 36 2.13 23.59 -4.97
N HIS A 37 0.84 23.51 -5.29
CA HIS A 37 -0.18 24.12 -4.46
C HIS A 37 -0.40 23.34 -3.15
N ARG A 38 -0.90 24.02 -2.12
CA ARG A 38 -1.03 23.51 -0.75
C ARG A 38 -1.65 22.11 -0.68
N LEU A 39 -2.77 21.89 -1.31
CA LEU A 39 -3.49 20.60 -1.22
C LEU A 39 -2.71 19.44 -1.86
N SER A 40 -1.98 19.69 -2.95
CA SER A 40 -1.12 18.68 -3.57
C SER A 40 0.06 18.30 -2.67
N VAL A 41 0.63 19.27 -1.95
CA VAL A 41 1.69 19.01 -0.96
C VAL A 41 1.15 18.23 0.23
N GLU A 42 -0.02 18.59 0.75
CA GLU A 42 -0.70 17.86 1.84
C GLU A 42 -1.03 16.41 1.44
N ALA A 43 -1.54 16.20 0.23
CA ALA A 43 -1.78 14.85 -0.30
C ALA A 43 -0.48 14.03 -0.40
N GLY A 44 0.60 14.64 -0.89
CA GLY A 44 1.92 14.02 -0.94
C GLY A 44 2.45 13.67 0.44
N ARG A 45 2.25 14.54 1.42
CA ARG A 45 2.63 14.30 2.82
C ARG A 45 1.88 13.12 3.43
N THR A 46 0.57 13.02 3.20
CA THR A 46 -0.25 11.89 3.68
C THR A 46 0.33 10.54 3.20
N ILE A 47 0.76 10.47 1.94
CA ILE A 47 1.40 9.25 1.40
C ILE A 47 2.75 9.01 2.06
N TYR A 48 3.54 10.05 2.26
CA TYR A 48 4.85 9.91 2.87
C TYR A 48 4.76 9.47 4.33
N ASP A 49 3.87 10.06 5.11
CA ASP A 49 3.61 9.68 6.51
C ASP A 49 3.18 8.21 6.62
N ALA A 50 2.35 7.73 5.67
CA ALA A 50 1.98 6.32 5.59
C ALA A 50 3.20 5.41 5.28
N ARG A 51 4.13 5.85 4.41
CA ARG A 51 5.38 5.13 4.16
C ARG A 51 6.26 5.07 5.40
N GLU A 52 6.39 6.18 6.13
CA GLU A 52 7.17 6.22 7.38
C GLU A 52 6.59 5.27 8.44
N ALA A 53 5.26 5.26 8.60
CA ALA A 53 4.58 4.36 9.53
C ALA A 53 4.84 2.88 9.18
N LEU A 54 4.73 2.52 7.90
CA LEU A 54 5.02 1.15 7.43
C LEU A 54 6.51 0.82 7.54
N ALA A 55 7.39 1.74 7.20
CA ALA A 55 8.82 1.55 7.33
C ALA A 55 9.22 1.30 8.79
N SER A 56 8.63 2.06 9.73
CA SER A 56 8.81 1.84 11.16
C SER A 56 8.31 0.46 11.60
N LEU A 57 7.12 0.06 11.17
CA LEU A 57 6.52 -1.23 11.50
C LEU A 57 7.39 -2.41 11.02
N PHE A 58 7.90 -2.34 9.81
CA PHE A 58 8.72 -3.39 9.19
C PHE A 58 10.23 -3.20 9.39
N LYS A 59 10.66 -2.19 10.17
CA LYS A 59 12.07 -1.85 10.42
C LYS A 59 12.86 -1.59 9.13
N ILE A 60 12.22 -0.98 8.15
CA ILE A 60 12.84 -0.54 6.91
C ILE A 60 13.50 0.81 7.17
N ARG A 61 14.79 0.96 6.83
CA ARG A 61 15.55 2.20 7.12
C ARG A 61 15.10 3.41 6.30
N ASP A 62 14.70 3.16 5.05
CA ASP A 62 14.34 4.22 4.10
C ASP A 62 12.86 4.08 3.70
N PRO A 63 11.99 5.02 4.10
CA PRO A 63 10.57 5.00 3.74
C PRO A 63 10.30 4.98 2.23
N LEU A 64 11.22 5.48 1.42
CA LEU A 64 11.09 5.47 -0.04
C LEU A 64 11.17 4.06 -0.65
N ARG A 65 11.60 3.07 0.13
CA ARG A 65 11.56 1.65 -0.26
C ARG A 65 10.18 1.01 -0.07
N VAL A 66 9.25 1.73 0.57
CA VAL A 66 7.84 1.30 0.67
C VAL A 66 7.10 1.79 -0.57
N ILE A 67 6.69 0.87 -1.42
CA ILE A 67 5.97 1.17 -2.67
C ILE A 67 4.53 0.73 -2.53
N PHE A 68 3.58 1.64 -2.78
CA PHE A 68 2.17 1.33 -2.84
C PHE A 68 1.78 0.85 -4.23
N THR A 69 1.01 -0.21 -4.29
CA THR A 69 0.43 -0.76 -5.52
C THR A 69 -1.09 -0.83 -5.40
N ALA A 70 -1.79 -0.96 -6.51
CA ALA A 70 -3.25 -1.01 -6.51
C ALA A 70 -3.81 -2.24 -5.76
N ASN A 71 -3.07 -3.35 -5.77
CA ASN A 71 -3.42 -4.59 -5.08
C ASN A 71 -2.19 -5.51 -4.98
N ALA A 72 -2.35 -6.63 -4.26
CA ALA A 72 -1.28 -7.62 -4.07
C ALA A 72 -0.83 -8.26 -5.39
N THR A 73 -1.73 -8.53 -6.33
CA THR A 73 -1.40 -9.08 -7.64
C THR A 73 -0.40 -8.19 -8.39
N VAL A 74 -0.67 -6.89 -8.46
CA VAL A 74 0.25 -5.92 -9.09
C VAL A 74 1.57 -5.88 -8.33
N GLY A 75 1.55 -5.86 -7.00
CA GLY A 75 2.76 -5.83 -6.18
C GLY A 75 3.65 -7.06 -6.39
N LEU A 76 3.06 -8.26 -6.38
CA LEU A 76 3.77 -9.52 -6.62
C LEU A 76 4.36 -9.59 -8.03
N ASN A 77 3.57 -9.27 -9.05
CA ASN A 77 4.05 -9.28 -10.43
C ASN A 77 5.17 -8.25 -10.64
N GLN A 78 5.04 -7.05 -10.08
CA GLN A 78 6.09 -6.03 -10.16
C GLN A 78 7.38 -6.49 -9.49
N ALA A 79 7.30 -7.15 -8.34
CA ALA A 79 8.46 -7.70 -7.65
C ALA A 79 9.11 -8.85 -8.47
N LEU A 80 8.31 -9.81 -8.92
CA LEU A 80 8.81 -10.94 -9.69
C LEU A 80 9.47 -10.51 -11.01
N LEU A 81 8.77 -9.68 -11.80
CA LEU A 81 9.29 -9.19 -13.08
C LEU A 81 10.47 -8.23 -12.93
N GLY A 82 10.58 -7.54 -11.79
CA GLY A 82 11.68 -6.61 -11.53
C GLY A 82 12.93 -7.26 -10.92
N LEU A 83 12.79 -8.43 -10.30
CA LEU A 83 13.88 -9.07 -9.57
C LEU A 83 14.42 -10.33 -10.28
N LEU A 84 13.57 -11.01 -11.05
CA LEU A 84 13.94 -12.30 -11.69
C LEU A 84 14.50 -12.10 -13.07
N SER A 85 15.50 -12.92 -13.39
CA SER A 85 16.12 -13.04 -14.69
C SER A 85 15.90 -14.44 -15.27
N ALA A 86 16.05 -14.59 -16.58
CA ALA A 86 15.98 -15.89 -17.23
C ALA A 86 17.04 -16.84 -16.65
N GLY A 87 16.60 -18.01 -16.16
CA GLY A 87 17.45 -19.01 -15.52
C GLY A 87 17.42 -18.96 -13.98
N ASP A 88 16.80 -17.97 -13.35
CA ASP A 88 16.62 -17.94 -11.91
C ASP A 88 15.69 -19.07 -11.44
N ARG A 89 15.95 -19.56 -10.23
CA ARG A 89 15.10 -20.59 -9.61
C ARG A 89 14.16 -19.94 -8.61
N VAL A 90 12.88 -20.20 -8.79
CA VAL A 90 11.82 -19.76 -7.89
C VAL A 90 11.26 -20.98 -7.16
N VAL A 91 11.17 -20.89 -5.84
CA VAL A 91 10.51 -21.90 -5.00
C VAL A 91 9.18 -21.34 -4.53
N THR A 92 8.13 -22.09 -4.76
CA THR A 92 6.76 -21.72 -4.37
C THR A 92 6.02 -22.95 -3.81
N SER A 93 4.90 -22.76 -3.16
CA SER A 93 4.02 -23.85 -2.71
C SER A 93 2.89 -24.09 -3.72
N GLY A 94 2.27 -25.29 -3.65
CA GLY A 94 1.06 -25.59 -4.44
C GLY A 94 -0.21 -24.97 -3.89
N MET A 95 -0.12 -24.20 -2.77
CA MET A 95 -1.25 -23.59 -2.08
C MET A 95 -1.32 -22.06 -2.22
N GLU A 96 -0.46 -21.50 -3.08
CA GLU A 96 -0.43 -20.07 -3.33
C GLU A 96 -1.70 -19.57 -4.03
N HIS A 97 -1.99 -18.30 -3.84
CA HIS A 97 -3.04 -17.63 -4.61
C HIS A 97 -2.61 -17.47 -6.07
N ASN A 98 -3.57 -17.47 -6.99
CA ASN A 98 -3.34 -17.35 -8.44
C ASN A 98 -2.90 -15.93 -8.93
N SER A 99 -2.48 -15.08 -8.02
CA SER A 99 -2.02 -13.70 -8.32
C SER A 99 -0.77 -13.66 -9.15
#